data_fb72f68b343a098cdddd97ba82abf5ef
#
_entry.id   fb72f68b343a098cdddd97ba82abf5ef
#
_cell.length_a   1.000
_cell.length_b   1.000
_cell.length_c   1.000
_cell.angle_alpha   90.00
_cell.angle_beta   90.00
_cell.angle_gamma   90.00
#
_symmetry.space_group_name_H-M   'P 1'
#
loop_
_entity.id
_entity.type
_entity.pdbx_description
1 polymer ?
#
loop_
_entity_poly.entity_id
_entity_poly.type
_entity_poly.pdbx_seq_one_letter_code
_entity_poly.pdbx_strand_id
1 'polypeptide(L)'
;MNIRFPDTDIVSCVFSLKNGNNTCTQGFTNYGIIPHEDQRKLKEYHYRVPEYLKGQLAPGDFVVVYCQTGYQVCQVLKVNEFAPVETSKLAPVVAKVDLLAYFYELDRQEELKKMKTALLKERKRLEEQVTWDLIASKNPEFAAMLEAFRKAGGEL
;
A
#
# COMPACT_ATOMS: atom_id res chain seq x y z
N MET A 1 3.38 37.71 5.31
CA MET A 1 2.52 37.62 6.49
C MET A 1 1.51 36.51 6.24
N ASN A 2 1.60 35.40 6.95
CA ASN A 2 0.66 34.29 6.78
C ASN A 2 -0.56 34.57 7.65
N ILE A 3 -1.72 34.73 7.03
CA ILE A 3 -2.97 35.02 7.74
C ILE A 3 -3.75 33.71 7.88
N ARG A 4 -3.99 33.30 9.11
CA ARG A 4 -4.91 32.21 9.43
C ARG A 4 -6.29 32.80 9.68
N PHE A 5 -7.27 32.38 8.92
CA PHE A 5 -8.65 32.66 9.23
C PHE A 5 -9.15 31.62 10.22
N PRO A 6 -9.69 31.99 11.38
CA PRO A 6 -9.97 31.07 12.49
C PRO A 6 -10.99 29.96 12.15
N ASP A 7 -11.75 30.12 11.09
CA ASP A 7 -12.83 29.20 10.72
C ASP A 7 -12.58 28.38 9.45
N THR A 8 -11.37 28.47 8.88
CA THR A 8 -11.10 27.77 7.61
C THR A 8 -9.86 26.90 7.72
N ASP A 9 -10.07 25.60 7.69
CA ASP A 9 -8.98 24.65 7.66
C ASP A 9 -8.35 24.64 6.27
N ILE A 10 -7.03 24.62 6.23
CA ILE A 10 -6.24 24.54 5.01
C ILE A 10 -5.39 23.29 5.09
N VAL A 11 -5.34 22.55 4.00
CA VAL A 11 -4.46 21.39 3.83
C VAL A 11 -3.42 21.67 2.78
N SER A 12 -2.21 21.20 2.99
CA SER A 12 -1.21 21.12 1.94
C SER A 12 -1.22 19.71 1.33
N CYS A 13 -1.18 19.66 0.02
CA CYS A 13 -1.27 18.42 -0.74
C CYS A 13 -0.13 18.32 -1.76
N VAL A 14 0.21 17.10 -2.11
CA VAL A 14 1.11 16.80 -3.22
C VAL A 14 0.42 15.94 -4.25
N PHE A 15 0.73 16.23 -5.51
CA PHE A 15 0.30 15.39 -6.62
C PHE A 15 1.33 14.31 -6.89
N SER A 16 0.85 13.24 -7.45
CA SER A 16 1.71 12.26 -8.09
C SER A 16 2.52 12.90 -9.19
N LEU A 17 3.84 12.86 -9.08
CA LEU A 17 4.73 13.29 -10.14
C LEU A 17 4.73 12.25 -11.26
N LYS A 18 4.24 12.63 -12.44
CA LYS A 18 4.46 11.87 -13.67
C LYS A 18 5.91 12.10 -14.10
N ASN A 19 6.79 11.18 -13.82
CA ASN A 19 8.05 11.10 -14.54
C ASN A 19 7.74 10.64 -15.97
N GLY A 20 8.24 11.34 -16.98
CA GLY A 20 7.84 11.33 -18.38
C GLY A 20 7.78 10.00 -19.14
N ASN A 21 7.98 8.85 -18.49
CA ASN A 21 7.89 7.53 -19.10
C ASN A 21 7.27 6.45 -18.21
N ASN A 22 6.33 6.72 -17.42
CA ASN A 22 5.44 5.83 -16.68
C ASN A 22 5.17 6.36 -15.28
N THR A 23 3.95 6.69 -15.04
CA THR A 23 3.10 6.37 -13.87
C THR A 23 3.84 5.87 -12.62
N CYS A 24 4.95 6.42 -12.25
CA CYS A 24 5.43 6.23 -10.90
C CYS A 24 4.99 7.44 -10.09
N THR A 25 4.05 7.20 -9.23
CA THR A 25 3.60 8.09 -8.20
C THR A 25 4.69 8.24 -7.15
N GLN A 26 5.79 8.92 -7.49
CA GLN A 26 6.73 9.35 -6.46
C GLN A 26 6.01 10.39 -5.60
N GLY A 27 5.59 9.99 -4.43
CA GLY A 27 4.85 10.82 -3.50
C GLY A 27 3.69 10.11 -2.84
N PHE A 28 3.10 9.10 -3.46
CA PHE A 28 2.09 8.27 -2.81
C PHE A 28 2.74 7.01 -2.25
N THR A 29 2.58 6.77 -0.96
CA THR A 29 2.94 5.51 -0.34
C THR A 29 1.68 4.70 -0.09
N ASN A 30 1.78 3.38 -0.17
CA ASN A 30 0.66 2.49 0.13
C ASN A 30 0.16 2.62 1.60
N TYR A 31 0.94 3.27 2.45
CA TYR A 31 0.66 3.45 3.89
C TYR A 31 0.45 4.92 4.28
N GLY A 32 0.21 5.79 3.35
CA GLY A 32 -0.34 7.11 3.59
C GLY A 32 0.64 8.21 4.01
N ILE A 33 1.87 7.94 4.40
CA ILE A 33 2.81 8.98 4.82
C ILE A 33 4.05 8.97 3.94
N ILE A 34 4.28 10.07 3.24
CA ILE A 34 5.51 10.27 2.45
C ILE A 34 6.66 10.47 3.43
N PRO A 35 7.78 9.74 3.29
CA PRO A 35 8.96 9.95 4.14
C PRO A 35 9.42 11.41 4.12
N HIS A 36 9.83 11.92 5.27
CA HIS A 36 10.19 13.33 5.45
C HIS A 36 11.31 13.81 4.50
N GLU A 37 12.24 12.93 4.14
CA GLU A 37 13.33 13.24 3.23
C GLU A 37 12.85 13.48 1.80
N ASP A 38 11.81 12.77 1.38
CA ASP A 38 11.23 12.92 0.04
C ASP A 38 10.24 14.09 -0.05
N GLN A 39 9.64 14.49 1.07
CA GLN A 39 8.72 15.64 1.11
C GLN A 39 9.36 16.94 0.66
N ARG A 40 10.65 17.15 0.93
CA ARG A 40 11.37 18.38 0.56
C ARG A 40 11.50 18.59 -0.95
N LYS A 41 11.34 17.52 -1.74
CA LYS A 41 11.45 17.55 -3.21
C LYS A 41 10.09 17.73 -3.89
N LEU A 42 9.00 17.68 -3.14
CA LEU A 42 7.66 17.73 -3.67
C LEU A 42 7.13 19.15 -3.62
N LYS A 43 6.48 19.56 -4.70
CA LYS A 43 5.78 20.84 -4.74
C LYS A 43 4.48 20.72 -3.94
N GLU A 44 4.38 21.50 -2.87
CA GLU A 44 3.19 21.57 -2.05
C GLU A 44 2.17 22.55 -2.66
N TYR A 45 0.91 22.16 -2.64
CA TYR A 45 -0.22 22.98 -3.06
C TYR A 45 -1.21 23.08 -1.90
N HIS A 46 -1.80 24.25 -1.73
CA HIS A 46 -2.72 24.53 -0.64
C HIS A 46 -4.17 24.53 -1.13
N TYR A 47 -5.03 23.88 -0.37
CA TYR A 47 -6.47 23.80 -0.62
C TYR A 47 -7.23 24.10 0.65
N ARG A 48 -8.40 24.75 0.50
CA ARG A 48 -9.30 24.94 1.63
C ARG A 48 -10.12 23.67 1.89
N VAL A 49 -10.37 23.38 3.16
CA VAL A 49 -11.25 22.29 3.57
C VAL A 49 -12.67 22.80 3.68
N PRO A 50 -13.62 22.27 2.90
CA PRO A 50 -15.02 22.67 3.03
C PRO A 50 -15.61 22.14 4.35
N GLU A 51 -16.71 22.75 4.79
CA GLU A 51 -17.33 22.47 6.08
C GLU A 51 -17.66 20.99 6.30
N TYR A 52 -18.13 20.31 5.24
CA TYR A 52 -18.50 18.89 5.31
C TYR A 52 -17.29 17.93 5.44
N LEU A 53 -16.06 18.39 5.25
CA LEU A 53 -14.84 17.60 5.45
C LEU A 53 -14.01 18.07 6.66
N LYS A 54 -14.48 19.08 7.40
CA LYS A 54 -13.79 19.60 8.56
C LYS A 54 -13.55 18.53 9.60
N GLY A 55 -12.32 18.44 10.12
CA GLY A 55 -11.94 17.43 11.10
C GLY A 55 -11.84 15.99 10.60
N GLN A 56 -12.11 15.74 9.32
CA GLN A 56 -12.09 14.39 8.73
C GLN A 56 -10.80 14.08 7.96
N LEU A 57 -9.97 15.10 7.70
CA LEU A 57 -8.73 14.95 6.95
C LEU A 57 -7.53 14.81 7.89
N ALA A 58 -6.66 13.89 7.57
CA ALA A 58 -5.40 13.65 8.26
C ALA A 58 -4.24 13.56 7.24
N PRO A 59 -2.99 13.81 7.68
CA PRO A 59 -1.83 13.56 6.86
C PRO A 59 -1.81 12.12 6.34
N GLY A 60 -1.55 11.96 5.05
CA GLY A 60 -1.60 10.66 4.38
C GLY A 60 -2.90 10.33 3.68
N ASP A 61 -3.99 11.03 3.98
CA ASP A 61 -5.27 10.83 3.28
C ASP A 61 -5.17 11.21 1.80
N PHE A 62 -5.95 10.53 0.98
CA PHE A 62 -6.12 10.89 -0.42
C PHE A 62 -7.40 11.72 -0.58
N VAL A 63 -7.28 12.79 -1.34
CA VAL A 63 -8.38 13.70 -1.61
C VAL A 63 -8.48 14.02 -3.09
N VAL A 64 -9.69 14.32 -3.53
CA VAL A 64 -9.95 14.83 -4.87
C VAL A 64 -10.00 16.35 -4.80
N VAL A 65 -9.27 17.00 -5.71
CA VAL A 65 -9.28 18.45 -5.88
C VAL A 65 -9.58 18.79 -7.33
N TYR A 66 -10.10 19.99 -7.57
CA TYR A 66 -10.28 20.51 -8.92
C TYR A 66 -9.17 21.51 -9.24
N CYS A 67 -8.49 21.31 -10.34
CA CYS A 67 -7.42 22.17 -10.83
C CYS A 67 -7.58 22.48 -12.32
N GLN A 68 -6.64 23.19 -12.94
CA GLN A 68 -6.73 23.58 -14.34
C GLN A 68 -6.85 22.38 -15.32
N THR A 69 -6.36 21.21 -14.92
CA THR A 69 -6.43 19.97 -15.70
C THR A 69 -7.65 19.11 -15.34
N GLY A 70 -8.59 19.63 -14.57
CA GLY A 70 -9.78 18.91 -14.11
C GLY A 70 -9.64 18.33 -12.70
N TYR A 71 -10.42 17.28 -12.41
CA TYR A 71 -10.36 16.59 -11.12
C TYR A 71 -9.08 15.75 -11.03
N GLN A 72 -8.34 15.93 -9.95
CA GLN A 72 -7.10 15.23 -9.67
C GLN A 72 -7.12 14.67 -8.26
N VAL A 73 -6.45 13.52 -8.08
CA VAL A 73 -6.21 12.94 -6.76
C VAL A 73 -4.86 13.43 -6.25
N CYS A 74 -4.82 13.88 -5.01
CA CYS A 74 -3.60 14.26 -4.33
C CYS A 74 -3.56 13.69 -2.91
N GLN A 75 -2.38 13.67 -2.32
CA GLN A 75 -2.20 13.19 -0.95
C GLN A 75 -2.00 14.38 -0.02
N VAL A 76 -2.71 14.36 1.11
CA VAL A 76 -2.58 15.37 2.17
C VAL A 76 -1.25 15.16 2.87
N LEU A 77 -0.42 16.22 2.92
CA LEU A 77 0.81 16.22 3.71
C LEU A 77 0.60 16.77 5.11
N LYS A 78 -0.11 17.90 5.19
CA LYS A 78 -0.32 18.61 6.44
C LYS A 78 -1.73 19.16 6.49
N VAL A 79 -2.27 19.25 7.69
CA VAL A 79 -3.59 19.85 7.97
C VAL A 79 -3.41 21.10 8.82
N ASN A 80 -4.40 21.98 8.81
CA ASN A 80 -4.39 23.24 9.57
C ASN A 80 -3.20 24.13 9.24
N GLU A 81 -2.80 24.17 7.97
CA GLU A 81 -1.67 24.95 7.48
C GLU A 81 -2.03 26.42 7.28
N PHE A 82 -0.99 27.24 7.24
CA PHE A 82 -1.09 28.65 6.84
C PHE A 82 -0.83 28.74 5.33
N ALA A 83 -1.80 29.27 4.59
CA ALA A 83 -1.59 29.54 3.17
C ALA A 83 -0.94 30.94 2.97
N PRO A 84 -0.09 31.06 1.94
CA PRO A 84 0.52 32.35 1.59
C PRO A 84 -0.46 33.31 0.94
N VAL A 85 -1.68 32.89 0.67
CA VAL A 85 -2.74 33.66 0.01
C VAL A 85 -4.03 33.63 0.83
N GLU A 86 -4.96 34.55 0.51
CA GLU A 86 -6.27 34.55 1.14
C GLU A 86 -7.00 33.22 0.91
N THR A 87 -7.57 32.65 1.96
CA THR A 87 -8.25 31.37 1.92
C THR A 87 -9.40 31.31 0.92
N SER A 88 -10.08 32.45 0.71
CA SER A 88 -11.16 32.57 -0.28
C SER A 88 -10.70 32.32 -1.73
N LYS A 89 -9.43 32.51 -2.01
CA LYS A 89 -8.81 32.25 -3.33
C LYS A 89 -8.34 30.84 -3.53
N LEU A 90 -8.33 30.04 -2.46
CA LEU A 90 -7.93 28.63 -2.55
C LEU A 90 -9.09 27.79 -3.08
N ALA A 91 -8.75 26.88 -4.00
CA ALA A 91 -9.71 25.90 -4.46
C ALA A 91 -10.08 24.95 -3.30
N PRO A 92 -11.34 24.50 -3.22
CA PRO A 92 -11.75 23.56 -2.18
C PRO A 92 -11.28 22.13 -2.50
N VAL A 93 -11.08 21.35 -1.43
CA VAL A 93 -11.09 19.88 -1.54
C VAL A 93 -12.51 19.45 -1.93
N VAL A 94 -12.63 18.57 -2.90
CA VAL A 94 -13.94 18.11 -3.39
C VAL A 94 -14.46 16.91 -2.59
N ALA A 95 -13.60 15.93 -2.32
CA ALA A 95 -13.96 14.72 -1.59
C ALA A 95 -12.72 14.08 -0.98
N LYS A 96 -12.93 13.32 0.09
CA LYS A 96 -11.95 12.36 0.62
C LYS A 96 -12.13 11.02 -0.10
N VAL A 97 -11.02 10.38 -0.47
CA VAL A 97 -11.04 9.05 -1.10
C VAL A 97 -10.89 8.01 0.01
N ASP A 98 -11.84 7.11 0.13
CA ASP A 98 -11.74 5.97 1.03
C ASP A 98 -11.07 4.79 0.30
N LEU A 99 -9.87 4.46 0.72
CA LEU A 99 -9.09 3.35 0.17
C LEU A 99 -9.02 2.14 1.12
N LEU A 100 -9.68 2.17 2.27
CA LEU A 100 -9.60 1.11 3.26
C LEU A 100 -9.99 -0.25 2.69
N ALA A 101 -11.12 -0.33 2.01
CA ALA A 101 -11.60 -1.56 1.39
C ALA A 101 -10.61 -2.11 0.35
N TYR A 102 -9.99 -1.23 -0.42
CA TYR A 102 -8.96 -1.62 -1.40
C TYR A 102 -7.71 -2.20 -0.73
N PHE A 103 -7.20 -1.57 0.32
CA PHE A 103 -6.04 -2.07 1.05
C PHE A 103 -6.32 -3.39 1.76
N TYR A 104 -7.49 -3.55 2.37
CA TYR A 104 -7.91 -4.84 2.94
C TYR A 104 -7.93 -5.96 1.90
N GLU A 105 -8.42 -5.68 0.70
CA GLU A 105 -8.45 -6.69 -0.36
C GLU A 105 -7.04 -7.03 -0.86
N LEU A 106 -6.14 -6.04 -0.96
CA LEU A 106 -4.73 -6.29 -1.31
C LEU A 106 -4.04 -7.18 -0.29
N ASP A 107 -4.17 -6.88 0.99
CA ASP A 107 -3.57 -7.66 2.08
C ASP A 107 -4.12 -9.09 2.07
N ARG A 108 -5.45 -9.25 1.90
CA ARG A 108 -6.09 -10.54 1.77
C ARG A 108 -5.55 -11.36 0.59
N GLN A 109 -5.37 -10.72 -0.57
CA GLN A 109 -4.82 -11.40 -1.74
C GLN A 109 -3.37 -11.82 -1.52
N GLU A 110 -2.58 -11.02 -0.83
CA GLU A 110 -1.20 -11.37 -0.50
C GLU A 110 -1.13 -12.55 0.46
N GLU A 111 -1.97 -12.59 1.50
CA GLU A 111 -2.09 -13.72 2.41
C GLU A 111 -2.53 -15.00 1.69
N LEU A 112 -3.52 -14.91 0.80
CA LEU A 112 -3.95 -16.05 -0.01
C LEU A 112 -2.84 -16.59 -0.91
N LYS A 113 -2.01 -15.72 -1.49
CA LYS A 113 -0.83 -16.14 -2.27
C LYS A 113 0.18 -16.88 -1.41
N LYS A 114 0.47 -16.38 -0.20
CA LYS A 114 1.37 -17.05 0.76
C LYS A 114 0.83 -18.42 1.15
N MET A 115 -0.45 -18.52 1.51
CA MET A 115 -1.10 -19.79 1.84
C MET A 115 -1.07 -20.77 0.68
N LYS A 116 -1.41 -20.33 -0.54
CA LYS A 116 -1.35 -21.17 -1.74
C LYS A 116 0.05 -21.74 -1.97
N THR A 117 1.07 -20.90 -1.84
CA THR A 117 2.47 -21.33 -2.00
C THR A 117 2.86 -22.37 -0.95
N ALA A 118 2.46 -22.17 0.32
CA ALA A 118 2.71 -23.13 1.39
C ALA A 118 1.99 -24.46 1.14
N LEU A 119 0.72 -24.42 0.72
CA LEU A 119 -0.05 -25.62 0.38
C LEU A 119 0.57 -26.39 -0.79
N LEU A 120 1.03 -25.70 -1.83
CA LEU A 120 1.68 -26.38 -2.96
C LEU A 120 3.00 -27.04 -2.56
N LYS A 121 3.77 -26.38 -1.69
CA LYS A 121 5.01 -26.95 -1.15
C LYS A 121 4.73 -28.18 -0.32
N GLU A 122 3.74 -28.14 0.56
CA GLU A 122 3.37 -29.25 1.41
C GLU A 122 2.80 -30.42 0.60
N ARG A 123 1.95 -30.13 -0.40
CA ARG A 123 1.45 -31.15 -1.32
C ARG A 123 2.58 -31.87 -2.02
N LYS A 124 3.57 -31.14 -2.56
CA LYS A 124 4.72 -31.73 -3.22
C LYS A 124 5.50 -32.64 -2.27
N ARG A 125 5.73 -32.19 -1.05
CA ARG A 125 6.42 -33.00 -0.01
C ARG A 125 5.67 -34.31 0.29
N LEU A 126 4.35 -34.23 0.42
CA LEU A 126 3.51 -35.42 0.67
C LEU A 126 3.48 -36.36 -0.53
N GLU A 127 3.38 -35.83 -1.76
CA GLU A 127 3.42 -36.64 -2.98
C GLU A 127 4.76 -37.36 -3.12
N GLU A 128 5.87 -36.71 -2.81
CA GLU A 128 7.20 -37.34 -2.79
C GLU A 128 7.25 -38.43 -1.73
N GLN A 129 6.81 -38.19 -0.51
CA GLN A 129 6.80 -39.16 0.57
C GLN A 129 5.96 -40.41 0.23
N VAL A 130 4.74 -40.22 -0.30
CA VAL A 130 3.87 -41.32 -0.73
C VAL A 130 4.53 -42.12 -1.87
N THR A 131 5.22 -41.46 -2.78
CA THR A 131 5.94 -42.14 -3.86
C THR A 131 7.07 -43.01 -3.33
N TRP A 132 7.87 -42.50 -2.39
CA TRP A 132 8.93 -43.27 -1.76
C TRP A 132 8.39 -44.49 -1.01
N ASP A 133 7.32 -44.31 -0.23
CA ASP A 133 6.70 -45.40 0.52
C ASP A 133 6.05 -46.46 -0.40
N LEU A 134 5.48 -46.03 -1.52
CA LEU A 134 4.93 -46.94 -2.53
C LEU A 134 6.02 -47.76 -3.22
N ILE A 135 7.14 -47.14 -3.57
CA ILE A 135 8.29 -47.85 -4.15
C ILE A 135 8.86 -48.85 -3.14
N ALA A 136 9.02 -48.42 -1.88
CA ALA A 136 9.52 -49.30 -0.79
C ALA A 136 8.60 -50.50 -0.54
N SER A 137 7.28 -50.33 -0.65
CA SER A 137 6.32 -51.42 -0.49
C SER A 137 6.42 -52.47 -1.56
N LYS A 138 6.95 -52.14 -2.75
CA LYS A 138 7.09 -53.07 -3.89
C LYS A 138 8.49 -53.59 -4.07
N ASN A 139 9.49 -53.01 -3.42
CA ASN A 139 10.90 -53.39 -3.56
C ASN A 139 11.57 -53.46 -2.17
N PRO A 140 11.83 -54.71 -1.65
CA PRO A 140 12.44 -54.91 -0.35
C PRO A 140 13.84 -54.31 -0.20
N GLU A 141 14.66 -54.37 -1.26
CA GLU A 141 16.00 -53.77 -1.24
C GLU A 141 15.94 -52.25 -1.09
N PHE A 142 15.03 -51.62 -1.82
CA PHE A 142 14.80 -50.17 -1.71
C PHE A 142 14.25 -49.78 -0.33
N ALA A 143 13.37 -50.60 0.24
CA ALA A 143 12.87 -50.39 1.60
C ALA A 143 14.00 -50.39 2.64
N ALA A 144 14.92 -51.35 2.54
CA ALA A 144 16.08 -51.44 3.45
C ALA A 144 17.01 -50.21 3.30
N MET A 145 17.25 -49.73 2.07
CA MET A 145 18.05 -48.56 1.81
C MET A 145 17.38 -47.28 2.36
N LEU A 146 16.07 -47.14 2.17
CA LEU A 146 15.30 -46.02 2.67
C LEU A 146 15.29 -45.98 4.19
N GLU A 147 15.15 -47.11 4.85
CA GLU A 147 15.21 -47.20 6.30
C GLU A 147 16.60 -46.85 6.85
N ALA A 148 17.65 -47.31 6.20
CA ALA A 148 19.03 -46.97 6.56
C ALA A 148 19.29 -45.46 6.42
N PHE A 149 18.80 -44.83 5.35
CA PHE A 149 18.92 -43.41 5.12
C PHE A 149 18.20 -42.61 6.21
N ARG A 150 16.95 -42.96 6.55
CA ARG A 150 16.19 -42.34 7.62
C ARG A 150 16.86 -42.47 8.99
N LYS A 151 17.41 -43.65 9.30
CA LYS A 151 18.17 -43.91 10.56
C LYS A 151 19.47 -43.12 10.64
N ALA A 152 20.09 -42.81 9.51
CA ALA A 152 21.26 -41.94 9.43
C ALA A 152 20.93 -40.44 9.55
N GLY A 153 19.66 -40.08 9.77
CA GLY A 153 19.20 -38.67 9.89
C GLY A 153 18.99 -37.99 8.56
N GLY A 154 18.85 -38.72 7.46
CA GLY A 154 18.50 -38.17 6.16
C GLY A 154 17.02 -37.80 6.09
N GLU A 155 16.73 -36.58 5.62
CA GLU A 155 15.39 -36.13 5.27
C GLU A 155 15.26 -36.11 3.74
N LEU A 156 14.10 -36.55 3.23
CA LEU A 156 13.76 -36.60 1.81
C LEU A 156 12.79 -35.49 1.45
#